data_bd17577be90e0df19b667febaa64788f
#
_entry.id   bd17577be90e0df19b667febaa64788f
#
_cell.length_a   1.000
_cell.length_b   1.000
_cell.length_c   1.000
_cell.angle_alpha   90.00
_cell.angle_beta   90.00
_cell.angle_gamma   90.00
#
_symmetry.space_group_name_H-M   'P 1'
#
loop_
_entity.id
_entity.type
_entity.pdbx_description
1 polymer ?
#
loop_
_entity_poly.entity_id
_entity_poly.type
_entity_poly.pdbx_seq_one_letter_code
_entity_poly.pdbx_strand_id
1 'polypeptide(L)'
;MRHFIFILILFFPISASAQTNFTFATNWVAQPEHGGFYQALSDGEYKKCGLDLEIIQGGPGSNNRAKLITNKIDVYMGGNLIQLINSRAEGVPIKTIAAFFQKDPQIVISHPEGNLRSWEDLRNADPIYISDMGLVTFFRWMEREHNFDAEKRRPYLFNSAPFLANKNSAQQGYLTSEPYSISKEIGVEPNVFLLADYGFDTYSTTIEAMESTITNRKDELRCFIDASKVGWKNYLHGDASKTNELIKKENPDITDAKIKYSMNKLKEYGIVETNDTQKYGIGYFSSEKIRKFYKQMLKYDVVKELDDINEIYNEEFIQK
;
A
#
# COMPACT_ATOMS: atom_id res chain seq x y z
N MET A 1 -21.05 -74.17 4.82
CA MET A 1 -20.98 -73.15 3.78
C MET A 1 -20.46 -71.85 4.41
N ARG A 2 -19.20 -71.44 4.14
CA ARG A 2 -18.58 -70.24 4.69
C ARG A 2 -18.77 -69.10 3.67
N HIS A 3 -19.53 -68.08 4.00
CA HIS A 3 -19.73 -66.91 3.14
C HIS A 3 -18.50 -65.98 3.35
N PHE A 4 -17.71 -65.80 2.31
CA PHE A 4 -16.67 -64.77 2.24
C PHE A 4 -17.31 -63.46 1.80
N ILE A 5 -17.34 -62.45 2.67
CA ILE A 5 -17.75 -61.10 2.33
C ILE A 5 -16.53 -60.39 1.76
N PHE A 6 -16.54 -60.08 0.46
CA PHE A 6 -15.54 -59.23 -0.17
C PHE A 6 -15.90 -57.75 0.10
N ILE A 7 -15.10 -57.10 0.96
CA ILE A 7 -15.23 -55.63 1.14
C ILE A 7 -14.45 -54.97 -0.02
N LEU A 8 -15.17 -54.35 -0.93
CA LEU A 8 -14.61 -53.53 -2.00
C LEU A 8 -14.24 -52.18 -1.43
N ILE A 9 -12.95 -51.94 -1.17
CA ILE A 9 -12.42 -50.62 -0.74
C ILE A 9 -12.32 -49.76 -2.00
N LEU A 10 -13.29 -48.84 -2.17
CA LEU A 10 -13.22 -47.79 -3.18
C LEU A 10 -12.15 -46.79 -2.79
N PHE A 11 -10.99 -46.85 -3.43
CA PHE A 11 -10.00 -45.78 -3.41
C PHE A 11 -10.51 -44.60 -4.25
N PHE A 12 -11.03 -43.57 -3.61
CA PHE A 12 -11.21 -42.28 -4.26
C PHE A 12 -9.82 -41.63 -4.39
N PRO A 13 -9.33 -41.34 -5.60
CA PRO A 13 -8.11 -40.59 -5.77
C PRO A 13 -8.38 -39.17 -5.22
N ILE A 14 -7.68 -38.80 -4.13
CA ILE A 14 -7.59 -37.41 -3.70
C ILE A 14 -6.74 -36.73 -4.77
N SER A 15 -7.39 -36.06 -5.72
CA SER A 15 -6.70 -35.17 -6.66
C SER A 15 -6.11 -34.03 -5.85
N ALA A 16 -4.84 -34.11 -5.50
CA ALA A 16 -4.09 -32.96 -5.04
C ALA A 16 -4.03 -31.98 -6.23
N SER A 17 -4.83 -30.93 -6.18
CA SER A 17 -4.71 -29.84 -7.14
C SER A 17 -3.31 -29.25 -7.01
N ALA A 18 -2.53 -29.29 -8.10
CA ALA A 18 -1.22 -28.68 -8.13
C ALA A 18 -1.42 -27.16 -7.89
N GLN A 19 -0.66 -26.62 -6.92
CA GLN A 19 -0.69 -25.19 -6.65
C GLN A 19 -0.03 -24.44 -7.82
N THR A 20 -0.62 -23.28 -8.18
CA THR A 20 -0.09 -22.40 -9.22
C THR A 20 0.84 -21.37 -8.58
N ASN A 21 2.07 -21.27 -9.08
CA ASN A 21 3.00 -20.23 -8.64
C ASN A 21 2.44 -18.85 -8.95
N PHE A 22 2.49 -17.97 -7.96
CA PHE A 22 2.01 -16.60 -8.08
C PHE A 22 2.95 -15.64 -7.35
N THR A 23 3.34 -14.56 -8.01
CA THR A 23 4.31 -13.60 -7.50
C THR A 23 3.67 -12.25 -7.21
N PHE A 24 3.82 -11.79 -5.99
CA PHE A 24 3.39 -10.48 -5.52
C PHE A 24 4.59 -9.66 -5.04
N ALA A 25 4.83 -8.51 -5.63
CA ALA A 25 5.88 -7.62 -5.16
C ALA A 25 5.33 -6.41 -4.43
N THR A 26 5.91 -6.09 -3.27
CA THR A 26 5.60 -4.88 -2.52
C THR A 26 6.45 -3.69 -2.99
N ASN A 27 6.02 -2.48 -2.64
CA ASN A 27 6.76 -1.26 -2.93
C ASN A 27 7.82 -0.94 -1.88
N TRP A 28 7.77 -1.58 -0.70
CA TRP A 28 8.66 -1.34 0.42
C TRP A 28 9.05 -2.65 1.12
N VAL A 29 9.99 -2.57 2.08
CA VAL A 29 10.37 -3.70 2.94
C VAL A 29 9.21 -4.16 3.81
N ALA A 30 9.25 -5.40 4.29
CA ALA A 30 8.19 -5.98 5.10
C ALA A 30 7.89 -5.13 6.35
N GLN A 31 6.61 -4.81 6.54
CA GLN A 31 6.13 -3.97 7.65
C GLN A 31 4.61 -4.11 7.81
N PRO A 32 3.99 -3.58 8.88
CA PRO A 32 2.55 -3.73 9.14
C PRO A 32 1.63 -3.24 8.04
N GLU A 33 2.08 -2.31 7.22
CA GLU A 33 1.38 -1.80 6.03
C GLU A 33 1.21 -2.88 4.93
N HIS A 34 1.92 -4.00 5.07
CA HIS A 34 1.77 -5.19 4.24
C HIS A 34 1.13 -6.35 5.02
N GLY A 35 0.77 -6.10 6.28
CA GLY A 35 0.41 -7.13 7.27
C GLY A 35 -0.70 -8.06 6.83
N GLY A 36 -1.72 -7.55 6.14
CA GLY A 36 -2.81 -8.40 5.66
C GLY A 36 -2.37 -9.44 4.62
N PHE A 37 -1.42 -9.10 3.75
CA PHE A 37 -0.88 -10.03 2.76
C PHE A 37 -0.02 -11.11 3.43
N TYR A 38 0.83 -10.72 4.39
CA TYR A 38 1.60 -11.66 5.20
C TYR A 38 0.71 -12.52 6.10
N GLN A 39 -0.41 -11.98 6.60
CA GLN A 39 -1.39 -12.74 7.38
C GLN A 39 -2.07 -13.81 6.52
N ALA A 40 -2.52 -13.44 5.32
CA ALA A 40 -3.11 -14.42 4.39
C ALA A 40 -2.11 -15.53 4.03
N LEU A 41 -0.82 -15.18 3.86
CA LEU A 41 0.25 -16.16 3.64
C LEU A 41 0.43 -17.07 4.86
N SER A 42 0.54 -16.50 6.07
CA SER A 42 0.72 -17.21 7.33
C SER A 42 -0.46 -18.13 7.66
N ASP A 43 -1.70 -17.70 7.37
CA ASP A 43 -2.93 -18.45 7.59
C ASP A 43 -3.18 -19.50 6.49
N GLY A 44 -2.37 -19.49 5.42
CA GLY A 44 -2.49 -20.39 4.29
C GLY A 44 -3.69 -20.11 3.38
N GLU A 45 -4.25 -18.87 3.43
CA GLU A 45 -5.45 -18.50 2.64
C GLU A 45 -5.19 -18.61 1.13
N TYR A 46 -4.01 -18.23 0.66
CA TYR A 46 -3.63 -18.40 -0.76
C TYR A 46 -3.58 -19.87 -1.17
N LYS A 47 -3.05 -20.72 -0.32
CA LYS A 47 -2.98 -22.18 -0.58
C LYS A 47 -4.35 -22.83 -0.63
N LYS A 48 -5.33 -22.36 0.17
CA LYS A 48 -6.71 -22.86 0.16
C LYS A 48 -7.40 -22.67 -1.18
N CYS A 49 -7.04 -21.64 -1.92
CA CYS A 49 -7.60 -21.39 -3.26
C CYS A 49 -6.62 -21.71 -4.41
N GLY A 50 -5.54 -22.45 -4.11
CA GLY A 50 -4.67 -23.05 -5.14
C GLY A 50 -3.44 -22.23 -5.52
N LEU A 51 -3.09 -21.15 -4.79
CA LEU A 51 -1.88 -20.38 -5.06
C LEU A 51 -0.72 -20.79 -4.15
N ASP A 52 0.46 -20.95 -4.73
CA ASP A 52 1.75 -20.90 -4.05
C ASP A 52 2.32 -19.50 -4.21
N LEU A 53 2.05 -18.64 -3.21
CA LEU A 53 2.40 -17.22 -3.26
C LEU A 53 3.83 -16.97 -2.80
N GLU A 54 4.61 -16.26 -3.63
CA GLU A 54 5.87 -15.63 -3.27
C GLU A 54 5.65 -14.12 -3.09
N ILE A 55 6.06 -13.57 -1.92
CA ILE A 55 6.08 -12.11 -1.67
C ILE A 55 7.51 -11.60 -1.89
N ILE A 56 7.69 -10.73 -2.88
CA ILE A 56 8.97 -10.10 -3.21
C ILE A 56 8.98 -8.71 -2.58
N GLN A 57 9.91 -8.47 -1.66
CA GLN A 57 10.00 -7.17 -1.00
C GLN A 57 10.50 -6.07 -1.94
N GLY A 58 10.00 -4.86 -1.69
CA GLY A 58 10.51 -3.62 -2.27
C GLY A 58 11.53 -2.94 -1.37
N GLY A 59 11.66 -1.63 -1.53
CA GLY A 59 12.56 -0.78 -0.75
C GLY A 59 13.28 0.23 -1.60
N PRO A 60 14.17 1.06 -1.00
CA PRO A 60 14.97 2.02 -1.73
C PRO A 60 15.79 1.32 -2.83
N GLY A 61 15.66 1.81 -4.08
CA GLY A 61 16.37 1.24 -5.22
C GLY A 61 15.75 -0.05 -5.79
N SER A 62 14.68 -0.59 -5.24
CA SER A 62 13.94 -1.71 -5.85
C SER A 62 13.27 -1.27 -7.15
N ASN A 63 13.25 -2.18 -8.12
CA ASN A 63 12.64 -1.91 -9.43
C ASN A 63 11.43 -2.83 -9.69
N ASN A 64 10.59 -3.03 -8.66
CA ASN A 64 9.51 -4.00 -8.73
C ASN A 64 8.41 -3.60 -9.74
N ARG A 65 8.13 -2.31 -9.91
CA ARG A 65 7.20 -1.86 -10.96
C ARG A 65 7.68 -2.22 -12.37
N ALA A 66 8.98 -2.11 -12.65
CA ALA A 66 9.52 -2.53 -13.94
C ALA A 66 9.47 -4.06 -14.13
N LYS A 67 9.57 -4.84 -13.04
CA LYS A 67 9.34 -6.29 -13.10
C LYS A 67 7.88 -6.61 -13.49
N LEU A 68 6.90 -5.85 -12.97
CA LEU A 68 5.51 -5.98 -13.39
C LEU A 68 5.35 -5.68 -14.88
N ILE A 69 5.85 -4.53 -15.35
CA ILE A 69 5.74 -4.08 -16.74
C ILE A 69 6.38 -5.10 -17.72
N THR A 70 7.42 -5.81 -17.26
CA THR A 70 8.10 -6.86 -18.05
C THR A 70 7.57 -8.26 -17.81
N ASN A 71 6.40 -8.40 -17.14
CA ASN A 71 5.75 -9.68 -16.80
C ASN A 71 6.65 -10.68 -16.03
N LYS A 72 7.58 -10.15 -15.21
CA LYS A 72 8.43 -10.97 -14.31
C LYS A 72 7.79 -11.24 -12.96
N ILE A 73 6.71 -10.54 -12.64
CA ILE A 73 5.83 -10.73 -11.49
C ILE A 73 4.38 -10.60 -11.94
N ASP A 74 3.47 -11.19 -11.20
CA ASP A 74 2.06 -11.24 -11.56
C ASP A 74 1.30 -9.99 -11.13
N VAL A 75 1.56 -9.51 -9.90
CA VAL A 75 0.94 -8.30 -9.34
C VAL A 75 1.96 -7.49 -8.54
N TYR A 76 1.72 -6.20 -8.48
CA TYR A 76 2.54 -5.24 -7.75
C TYR A 76 1.68 -4.40 -6.80
N MET A 77 2.18 -4.14 -5.60
CA MET A 77 1.59 -3.18 -4.68
C MET A 77 2.09 -1.78 -5.01
N GLY A 78 1.24 -1.00 -5.66
CA GLY A 78 1.48 0.42 -5.86
C GLY A 78 1.33 1.23 -4.58
N GLY A 79 1.86 2.45 -4.60
CA GLY A 79 1.56 3.47 -3.58
C GLY A 79 0.22 4.13 -3.89
N ASN A 80 0.23 5.45 -4.12
CA ASN A 80 -0.93 6.17 -4.62
C ASN A 80 -1.09 6.03 -6.15
N LEU A 81 -2.20 6.54 -6.67
CA LEU A 81 -2.57 6.37 -8.09
C LEU A 81 -1.73 7.17 -9.09
N ILE A 82 -0.92 8.14 -8.66
CA ILE A 82 -0.20 9.06 -9.58
C ILE A 82 0.73 8.30 -10.53
N GLN A 83 1.50 7.35 -10.00
CA GLN A 83 2.43 6.57 -10.84
C GLN A 83 1.70 5.65 -11.82
N LEU A 84 0.57 5.06 -11.39
CA LEU A 84 -0.27 4.24 -12.27
C LEU A 84 -0.82 5.08 -13.43
N ILE A 85 -1.39 6.26 -13.13
CA ILE A 85 -1.93 7.19 -14.11
C ILE A 85 -0.84 7.59 -15.13
N ASN A 86 0.33 8.01 -14.65
CA ASN A 86 1.43 8.42 -15.53
C ASN A 86 1.96 7.25 -16.36
N SER A 87 2.06 6.04 -15.80
CA SER A 87 2.44 4.85 -16.58
C SER A 87 1.42 4.55 -17.68
N ARG A 88 0.12 4.68 -17.38
CA ARG A 88 -0.93 4.48 -18.38
C ARG A 88 -0.86 5.53 -19.49
N ALA A 89 -0.64 6.80 -19.16
CA ALA A 89 -0.45 7.88 -20.12
C ALA A 89 0.77 7.69 -21.03
N GLU A 90 1.74 6.89 -20.61
CA GLU A 90 2.89 6.47 -21.42
C GLU A 90 2.62 5.18 -22.22
N GLY A 91 1.37 4.69 -22.24
CA GLY A 91 0.96 3.53 -23.02
C GLY A 91 1.19 2.19 -22.36
N VAL A 92 1.57 2.15 -21.06
CA VAL A 92 1.72 0.89 -20.32
C VAL A 92 0.33 0.32 -20.02
N PRO A 93 0.00 -0.91 -20.47
CA PRO A 93 -1.32 -1.50 -20.26
C PRO A 93 -1.47 -2.10 -18.85
N ILE A 94 -1.46 -1.21 -17.84
CA ILE A 94 -1.52 -1.52 -16.40
C ILE A 94 -2.83 -1.00 -15.81
N LYS A 95 -3.42 -1.75 -14.87
CA LYS A 95 -4.65 -1.37 -14.15
C LYS A 95 -4.52 -1.67 -12.66
N THR A 96 -5.21 -0.87 -11.82
CA THR A 96 -5.49 -1.28 -10.45
C THR A 96 -6.72 -2.20 -10.42
N ILE A 97 -6.66 -3.25 -9.60
CA ILE A 97 -7.71 -4.26 -9.46
C ILE A 97 -8.26 -4.34 -8.03
N ALA A 98 -7.59 -3.71 -7.07
CA ALA A 98 -8.06 -3.52 -5.69
C ALA A 98 -7.29 -2.36 -5.03
N ALA A 99 -7.85 -1.79 -3.95
CA ALA A 99 -7.22 -0.78 -3.11
C ALA A 99 -7.41 -1.13 -1.63
N PHE A 100 -6.33 -1.55 -0.97
CA PHE A 100 -6.41 -1.97 0.44
C PHE A 100 -6.37 -0.79 1.40
N PHE A 101 -5.71 0.31 1.04
CA PHE A 101 -5.75 1.53 1.83
C PHE A 101 -6.75 2.51 1.21
N GLN A 102 -7.76 2.82 2.00
CA GLN A 102 -8.85 3.71 1.61
C GLN A 102 -8.44 5.19 1.66
N LYS A 103 -7.31 5.45 2.30
CA LYS A 103 -6.68 6.75 2.49
C LYS A 103 -5.17 6.58 2.40
N ASP A 104 -4.46 7.44 1.67
CA ASP A 104 -3.00 7.40 1.63
C ASP A 104 -2.45 7.90 2.98
N PRO A 105 -1.67 7.10 3.71
CA PRO A 105 -1.05 7.50 4.98
C PRO A 105 0.13 8.48 4.84
N GLN A 106 0.31 9.10 3.69
CA GLN A 106 1.37 10.10 3.48
C GLN A 106 1.16 11.32 4.38
N ILE A 107 2.18 11.73 5.09
CA ILE A 107 2.17 12.87 6.01
C ILE A 107 3.33 13.82 5.75
N VAL A 108 3.18 15.05 6.25
CA VAL A 108 4.31 15.93 6.58
C VAL A 108 4.42 16.05 8.10
N ILE A 109 5.65 16.10 8.60
CA ILE A 109 5.98 16.15 10.03
C ILE A 109 6.74 17.43 10.30
N SER A 110 6.46 18.08 11.43
CA SER A 110 7.23 19.21 11.96
C SER A 110 7.54 19.03 13.44
N HIS A 111 8.49 19.80 13.94
CA HIS A 111 8.86 19.81 15.37
C HIS A 111 7.76 20.42 16.22
N PRO A 112 7.37 19.82 17.36
CA PRO A 112 6.31 20.32 18.23
C PRO A 112 6.70 21.62 18.94
N GLU A 113 8.01 21.84 19.16
CA GLU A 113 8.57 23.06 19.78
C GLU A 113 8.85 24.18 18.76
N GLY A 114 8.74 23.88 17.44
CA GLY A 114 8.98 24.82 16.37
C GLY A 114 7.79 25.75 16.10
N ASN A 115 7.95 26.60 15.09
CA ASN A 115 6.92 27.55 14.63
C ASN A 115 5.97 26.97 13.57
N LEU A 116 6.19 25.72 13.14
CA LEU A 116 5.41 25.04 12.09
C LEU A 116 4.31 24.19 12.74
N ARG A 117 3.24 24.84 13.22
CA ARG A 117 2.19 24.20 14.03
C ARG A 117 0.87 23.96 13.29
N SER A 118 0.71 24.59 12.14
CA SER A 118 -0.46 24.41 11.26
C SER A 118 -0.01 24.00 9.88
N TRP A 119 -0.97 23.55 9.04
CA TRP A 119 -0.71 23.26 7.64
C TRP A 119 -0.18 24.48 6.88
N GLU A 120 -0.73 25.64 7.18
CA GLU A 120 -0.34 26.93 6.60
C GLU A 120 1.10 27.32 6.97
N ASP A 121 1.52 27.03 8.21
CA ASP A 121 2.87 27.30 8.69
C ASP A 121 3.92 26.46 7.97
N LEU A 122 3.58 25.24 7.52
CA LEU A 122 4.51 24.35 6.83
C LEU A 122 5.12 24.95 5.56
N ARG A 123 4.46 25.93 4.93
CA ARG A 123 5.02 26.68 3.79
C ARG A 123 6.30 27.46 4.16
N ASN A 124 6.48 27.75 5.45
CA ASN A 124 7.66 28.45 5.96
C ASN A 124 8.80 27.50 6.34
N ALA A 125 8.59 26.18 6.23
CA ALA A 125 9.65 25.20 6.51
C ALA A 125 10.88 25.46 5.64
N ASP A 126 12.04 25.46 6.28
CA ASP A 126 13.32 25.64 5.59
C ASP A 126 14.43 24.84 6.30
N PRO A 127 14.82 23.69 5.72
CA PRO A 127 14.27 23.05 4.53
C PRO A 127 13.01 22.20 4.79
N ILE A 128 12.38 21.74 3.72
CA ILE A 128 11.43 20.61 3.73
C ILE A 128 12.09 19.40 3.07
N TYR A 129 12.15 18.27 3.80
CA TYR A 129 12.79 17.04 3.34
C TYR A 129 11.76 16.14 2.64
N ILE A 130 11.89 15.99 1.33
CA ILE A 130 11.00 15.19 0.47
C ILE A 130 11.84 14.29 -0.42
N SER A 131 11.52 13.01 -0.50
CA SER A 131 12.19 12.04 -1.39
C SER A 131 11.99 12.40 -2.86
N ASP A 132 12.80 11.84 -3.74
CA ASP A 132 12.63 12.08 -5.18
C ASP A 132 11.29 11.56 -5.70
N MET A 133 10.79 10.45 -5.13
CA MET A 133 9.45 9.97 -5.44
C MET A 133 8.36 10.93 -4.93
N GLY A 134 8.50 11.45 -3.72
CA GLY A 134 7.60 12.44 -3.15
C GLY A 134 7.55 13.71 -4.00
N LEU A 135 8.69 14.14 -4.53
CA LEU A 135 8.81 15.33 -5.37
C LEU A 135 7.91 15.24 -6.62
N VAL A 136 7.91 14.11 -7.30
CA VAL A 136 7.13 13.92 -8.55
C VAL A 136 5.70 13.44 -8.32
N THR A 137 5.27 13.34 -7.05
CA THR A 137 3.92 12.92 -6.68
C THR A 137 3.25 13.98 -5.81
N PHE A 138 3.09 13.74 -4.52
CA PHE A 138 2.31 14.61 -3.62
C PHE A 138 2.94 15.99 -3.41
N PHE A 139 4.27 16.12 -3.47
CA PHE A 139 4.90 17.43 -3.26
C PHE A 139 4.59 18.40 -4.41
N ARG A 140 4.51 17.90 -5.65
CA ARG A 140 4.09 18.72 -6.79
C ARG A 140 2.66 19.24 -6.62
N TRP A 141 1.75 18.43 -6.03
CA TRP A 141 0.44 18.90 -5.63
C TRP A 141 0.53 19.96 -4.52
N MET A 142 1.40 19.78 -3.51
CA MET A 142 1.61 20.78 -2.45
C MET A 142 2.12 22.11 -3.02
N GLU A 143 3.02 22.09 -3.99
CA GLU A 143 3.50 23.29 -4.69
C GLU A 143 2.36 24.01 -5.41
N ARG A 144 1.57 23.27 -6.19
CA ARG A 144 0.55 23.85 -7.09
C ARG A 144 -0.72 24.30 -6.36
N GLU A 145 -1.22 23.53 -5.42
CA GLU A 145 -2.45 23.81 -4.70
C GLU A 145 -2.20 24.64 -3.44
N HIS A 146 -1.10 24.39 -2.74
CA HIS A 146 -0.84 24.98 -1.41
C HIS A 146 0.33 25.95 -1.38
N ASN A 147 0.95 26.28 -2.53
CA ASN A 147 2.04 27.24 -2.67
C ASN A 147 3.28 26.92 -1.83
N PHE A 148 3.64 25.65 -1.73
CA PHE A 148 4.92 25.26 -1.16
C PHE A 148 6.06 25.65 -2.10
N ASP A 149 7.21 26.04 -1.53
CA ASP A 149 8.36 26.48 -2.29
C ASP A 149 9.30 25.31 -2.60
N ALA A 150 9.42 24.97 -3.89
CA ALA A 150 10.29 23.90 -4.35
C ALA A 150 11.79 24.15 -4.05
N GLU A 151 12.22 25.41 -3.96
CA GLU A 151 13.62 25.74 -3.69
C GLU A 151 14.04 25.38 -2.26
N LYS A 152 13.09 25.27 -1.34
CA LYS A 152 13.31 24.83 0.05
C LYS A 152 13.36 23.32 0.20
N ARG A 153 13.01 22.57 -0.84
CA ARG A 153 13.07 21.11 -0.81
C ARG A 153 14.53 20.63 -0.71
N ARG A 154 14.75 19.64 0.17
CA ARG A 154 15.98 18.84 0.22
C ARG A 154 15.63 17.36 0.12
N PRO A 155 16.51 16.52 -0.47
CA PRO A 155 16.26 15.09 -0.56
C PRO A 155 16.06 14.44 0.81
N TYR A 156 14.97 13.72 0.97
CA TYR A 156 14.76 12.80 2.09
C TYR A 156 15.27 11.41 1.70
N LEU A 157 16.33 10.96 2.35
CA LEU A 157 16.99 9.68 2.09
C LEU A 157 16.57 8.60 3.12
N PHE A 158 15.35 8.70 3.63
CA PHE A 158 14.78 7.79 4.65
C PHE A 158 15.58 7.78 5.97
N ASN A 159 16.23 8.90 6.26
CA ASN A 159 16.94 9.18 7.51
C ASN A 159 16.48 10.53 8.06
N SER A 160 15.91 10.53 9.28
CA SER A 160 15.36 11.72 9.91
C SER A 160 16.42 12.58 10.64
N ALA A 161 17.69 12.18 10.71
CA ALA A 161 18.71 12.95 11.41
C ALA A 161 18.84 14.42 10.94
N PRO A 162 18.78 14.75 9.63
CA PRO A 162 18.79 16.14 9.18
C PRO A 162 17.56 16.94 9.65
N PHE A 163 16.39 16.32 9.69
CA PHE A 163 15.17 16.91 10.24
C PHE A 163 15.32 17.16 11.75
N LEU A 164 15.78 16.17 12.49
CA LEU A 164 15.96 16.26 13.95
C LEU A 164 16.95 17.37 14.36
N ALA A 165 17.95 17.66 13.53
CA ALA A 165 18.94 18.69 13.76
C ALA A 165 18.42 20.13 13.53
N ASN A 166 17.27 20.33 12.86
CA ASN A 166 16.75 21.64 12.51
C ASN A 166 15.26 21.79 12.86
N LYS A 167 14.96 22.51 13.94
CA LYS A 167 13.58 22.71 14.42
C LYS A 167 12.68 23.53 13.48
N ASN A 168 13.27 24.23 12.51
CA ASN A 168 12.50 24.99 11.48
C ASN A 168 12.27 24.16 10.21
N SER A 169 12.69 22.91 10.19
CA SER A 169 12.46 22.02 9.05
C SER A 169 11.16 21.23 9.18
N ALA A 170 10.72 20.73 8.05
CA ALA A 170 9.68 19.70 7.96
C ALA A 170 10.19 18.51 7.15
N GLN A 171 9.58 17.35 7.30
CA GLN A 171 9.89 16.20 6.45
C GLN A 171 8.64 15.41 6.08
N GLN A 172 8.69 14.73 4.94
CA GLN A 172 7.73 13.69 4.64
C GLN A 172 7.84 12.53 5.64
N GLY A 173 6.76 11.80 5.79
CA GLY A 173 6.74 10.56 6.53
C GLY A 173 5.50 9.75 6.17
N TYR A 174 5.39 8.59 6.76
CA TYR A 174 4.23 7.73 6.69
C TYR A 174 3.62 7.61 8.07
N LEU A 175 2.32 7.86 8.21
CA LEU A 175 1.60 7.98 9.49
C LEU A 175 1.89 6.83 10.46
N THR A 176 2.11 5.66 9.93
CA THR A 176 2.33 4.42 10.64
C THR A 176 3.80 4.16 10.97
N SER A 177 4.74 5.02 10.57
CA SER A 177 6.18 4.77 10.67
C SER A 177 6.96 5.89 11.35
N GLU A 178 7.22 6.99 10.63
CA GLU A 178 8.13 8.05 11.06
C GLU A 178 7.73 8.72 12.38
N PRO A 179 6.45 9.02 12.67
CA PRO A 179 6.12 9.67 13.94
C PRO A 179 6.57 8.87 15.15
N TYR A 180 6.45 7.53 15.11
CA TYR A 180 6.94 6.66 16.17
C TYR A 180 8.47 6.78 16.35
N SER A 181 9.21 6.69 15.27
CA SER A 181 10.68 6.75 15.32
C SER A 181 11.16 8.11 15.81
N ILE A 182 10.57 9.20 15.31
CA ILE A 182 10.88 10.56 15.71
C ILE A 182 10.54 10.81 17.18
N SER A 183 9.36 10.37 17.65
CA SER A 183 8.96 10.56 19.05
C SER A 183 9.91 9.86 20.03
N LYS A 184 10.50 8.73 19.63
CA LYS A 184 11.53 8.03 20.40
C LYS A 184 12.83 8.82 20.51
N GLU A 185 13.22 9.52 19.45
CA GLU A 185 14.45 10.31 19.42
C GLU A 185 14.33 11.62 20.19
N ILE A 186 13.18 12.31 20.07
CA ILE A 186 13.01 13.64 20.70
C ILE A 186 12.25 13.61 22.03
N GLY A 187 11.69 12.45 22.42
CA GLY A 187 10.98 12.27 23.69
C GLY A 187 9.55 12.84 23.75
N VAL A 188 9.06 13.42 22.65
CA VAL A 188 7.71 14.00 22.51
C VAL A 188 7.12 13.65 21.16
N GLU A 189 5.79 13.72 21.04
CA GLU A 189 5.13 13.48 19.75
C GLU A 189 5.37 14.67 18.78
N PRO A 190 5.77 14.42 17.54
CA PRO A 190 5.89 15.48 16.53
C PRO A 190 4.51 15.97 16.09
N ASN A 191 4.44 17.15 15.48
CA ASN A 191 3.24 17.55 14.74
C ASN A 191 3.12 16.71 13.46
N VAL A 192 1.93 16.17 13.20
CA VAL A 192 1.65 15.29 12.05
C VAL A 192 0.52 15.88 11.23
N PHE A 193 0.75 16.04 9.93
CA PHE A 193 -0.21 16.57 8.97
C PHE A 193 -0.48 15.51 7.90
N LEU A 194 -1.64 14.86 8.00
CA LEU A 194 -2.05 13.83 7.04
C LEU A 194 -2.52 14.50 5.74
N LEU A 195 -1.86 14.25 4.62
CA LEU A 195 -2.14 14.93 3.36
C LEU A 195 -3.58 14.75 2.87
N ALA A 196 -4.19 13.60 3.18
CA ALA A 196 -5.59 13.33 2.86
C ALA A 196 -6.57 14.32 3.51
N ASP A 197 -6.24 14.86 4.69
CA ASP A 197 -7.08 15.83 5.41
C ASP A 197 -7.00 17.22 4.77
N TYR A 198 -5.99 17.46 3.93
CA TYR A 198 -5.78 18.73 3.21
C TYR A 198 -6.08 18.63 1.71
N GLY A 199 -6.71 17.54 1.28
CA GLY A 199 -7.20 17.37 -0.09
C GLY A 199 -6.45 16.35 -0.96
N PHE A 200 -5.35 15.76 -0.50
CA PHE A 200 -4.70 14.65 -1.19
C PHE A 200 -5.42 13.33 -0.90
N ASP A 201 -6.74 13.30 -1.19
CA ASP A 201 -7.60 12.16 -0.85
C ASP A 201 -7.59 11.10 -1.94
N THR A 202 -6.62 10.18 -1.86
CA THR A 202 -6.43 9.08 -2.81
C THR A 202 -6.39 7.73 -2.11
N TYR A 203 -6.63 6.66 -2.89
CA TYR A 203 -6.32 5.29 -2.48
C TYR A 203 -4.80 5.09 -2.46
N SER A 204 -4.35 4.17 -1.61
CA SER A 204 -2.98 3.68 -1.56
C SER A 204 -2.97 2.16 -1.36
N THR A 205 -1.78 1.54 -1.38
CA THR A 205 -1.67 0.07 -1.33
C THR A 205 -2.61 -0.56 -2.36
N THR A 206 -2.53 -0.01 -3.59
CA THR A 206 -3.29 -0.50 -4.74
C THR A 206 -2.66 -1.76 -5.30
N ILE A 207 -3.46 -2.72 -5.72
CA ILE A 207 -2.96 -3.90 -6.43
C ILE A 207 -3.01 -3.61 -7.93
N GLU A 208 -1.84 -3.59 -8.53
CA GLU A 208 -1.65 -3.32 -9.94
C GLU A 208 -1.32 -4.59 -10.70
N ALA A 209 -1.95 -4.78 -11.85
CA ALA A 209 -1.71 -5.91 -12.77
C ALA A 209 -1.67 -5.43 -14.21
N MET A 210 -0.91 -6.14 -15.06
CA MET A 210 -0.94 -5.92 -16.50
C MET A 210 -2.25 -6.46 -17.09
N GLU A 211 -2.78 -5.83 -18.14
CA GLU A 211 -4.00 -6.30 -18.82
C GLU A 211 -3.88 -7.73 -19.31
N SER A 212 -2.68 -8.15 -19.71
CA SER A 212 -2.40 -9.55 -20.06
C SER A 212 -2.60 -10.51 -18.88
N THR A 213 -2.14 -10.13 -17.69
CA THR A 213 -2.37 -10.92 -16.46
C THR A 213 -3.85 -10.95 -16.10
N ILE A 214 -4.54 -9.81 -16.20
CA ILE A 214 -6.00 -9.72 -15.94
C ILE A 214 -6.79 -10.65 -16.85
N THR A 215 -6.40 -10.75 -18.11
CA THR A 215 -7.06 -11.61 -19.11
C THR A 215 -6.76 -13.09 -18.90
N ASN A 216 -5.48 -13.42 -18.66
CA ASN A 216 -5.01 -14.81 -18.73
C ASN A 216 -4.96 -15.52 -17.37
N ARG A 217 -5.01 -14.79 -16.24
CA ARG A 217 -4.87 -15.30 -14.87
C ARG A 217 -5.99 -14.80 -13.94
N LYS A 218 -7.19 -14.74 -14.46
CA LYS A 218 -8.34 -14.16 -13.76
C LYS A 218 -8.68 -14.88 -12.46
N ASP A 219 -8.66 -16.21 -12.47
CA ASP A 219 -9.00 -17.02 -11.30
C ASP A 219 -7.93 -16.89 -10.21
N GLU A 220 -6.65 -16.84 -10.57
CA GLU A 220 -5.55 -16.61 -9.66
C GLU A 220 -5.60 -15.19 -9.05
N LEU A 221 -5.93 -14.18 -9.86
CA LEU A 221 -6.12 -12.82 -9.36
C LEU A 221 -7.28 -12.74 -8.37
N ARG A 222 -8.38 -13.39 -8.65
CA ARG A 222 -9.53 -13.47 -7.73
C ARG A 222 -9.14 -14.15 -6.42
N CYS A 223 -8.49 -15.32 -6.50
CA CYS A 223 -7.96 -16.02 -5.34
C CYS A 223 -7.03 -15.12 -4.51
N PHE A 224 -6.07 -14.42 -5.16
CA PHE A 224 -5.15 -13.51 -4.49
C PHE A 224 -5.89 -12.38 -3.76
N ILE A 225 -6.83 -11.71 -4.42
CA ILE A 225 -7.61 -10.60 -3.84
C ILE A 225 -8.47 -11.09 -2.68
N ASP A 226 -9.22 -12.19 -2.84
CA ASP A 226 -10.12 -12.69 -1.80
C ASP A 226 -9.37 -13.23 -0.59
N ALA A 227 -8.28 -13.95 -0.77
CA ALA A 227 -7.38 -14.36 0.31
C ALA A 227 -6.78 -13.15 1.05
N SER A 228 -6.36 -12.12 0.31
CA SER A 228 -5.83 -10.87 0.89
C SER A 228 -6.88 -10.13 1.73
N LYS A 229 -8.14 -10.09 1.31
CA LYS A 229 -9.27 -9.52 2.11
C LYS A 229 -9.40 -10.23 3.46
N VAL A 230 -9.35 -11.57 3.46
CA VAL A 230 -9.40 -12.38 4.70
C VAL A 230 -8.17 -12.09 5.55
N GLY A 231 -6.98 -12.06 4.95
CA GLY A 231 -5.74 -11.75 5.66
C GLY A 231 -5.76 -10.37 6.32
N TRP A 232 -6.22 -9.33 5.65
CA TRP A 232 -6.34 -8.00 6.23
C TRP A 232 -7.32 -7.97 7.41
N LYS A 233 -8.48 -8.63 7.29
CA LYS A 233 -9.42 -8.75 8.40
C LYS A 233 -8.80 -9.46 9.60
N ASN A 234 -8.12 -10.59 9.37
CA ASN A 234 -7.46 -11.36 10.42
C ASN A 234 -6.30 -10.58 11.04
N TYR A 235 -5.50 -9.85 10.24
CA TYR A 235 -4.39 -9.04 10.73
C TYR A 235 -4.85 -7.93 11.68
N LEU A 236 -5.95 -7.28 11.33
CA LEU A 236 -6.49 -6.18 12.14
C LEU A 236 -7.24 -6.65 13.38
N HIS A 237 -7.92 -7.81 13.37
CA HIS A 237 -8.84 -8.21 14.40
C HIS A 237 -8.55 -9.58 15.03
N GLY A 238 -7.73 -10.41 14.40
CA GLY A 238 -7.35 -11.74 14.88
C GLY A 238 -5.99 -11.76 15.57
N ASP A 239 -5.42 -12.96 15.65
CA ASP A 239 -4.06 -13.17 16.17
C ASP A 239 -3.02 -12.96 15.06
N ALA A 240 -2.32 -11.85 15.13
CA ALA A 240 -1.25 -11.49 14.18
C ALA A 240 0.16 -11.94 14.65
N SER A 241 0.28 -12.71 15.73
CA SER A 241 1.58 -13.04 16.34
C SER A 241 2.53 -13.71 15.34
N LYS A 242 2.08 -14.77 14.65
CA LYS A 242 2.90 -15.47 13.65
C LYS A 242 3.27 -14.57 12.47
N THR A 243 2.36 -13.73 12.05
CA THR A 243 2.57 -12.77 10.96
C THR A 243 3.59 -11.72 11.35
N ASN A 244 3.52 -11.20 12.57
CA ASN A 244 4.49 -10.24 13.08
C ASN A 244 5.91 -10.84 13.19
N GLU A 245 6.02 -12.12 13.60
CA GLU A 245 7.31 -12.83 13.58
C GLU A 245 7.86 -12.99 12.14
N LEU A 246 6.98 -13.29 11.18
CA LEU A 246 7.37 -13.36 9.78
C LEU A 246 7.85 -12.00 9.26
N ILE A 247 7.13 -10.92 9.56
CA ILE A 247 7.51 -9.55 9.19
C ILE A 247 8.87 -9.19 9.81
N LYS A 248 9.12 -9.51 11.10
CA LYS A 248 10.41 -9.27 11.76
C LYS A 248 11.54 -10.09 11.16
N LYS A 249 11.27 -11.32 10.72
CA LYS A 249 12.25 -12.16 10.02
C LYS A 249 12.65 -11.55 8.68
N GLU A 250 11.69 -11.00 7.95
CA GLU A 250 11.89 -10.37 6.64
C GLU A 250 12.47 -8.94 6.75
N ASN A 251 12.21 -8.25 7.87
CA ASN A 251 12.71 -6.91 8.19
C ASN A 251 13.21 -6.86 9.64
N PRO A 252 14.48 -7.22 9.88
CA PRO A 252 15.05 -7.29 11.25
C PRO A 252 15.10 -5.94 11.98
N ASP A 253 14.97 -4.81 11.27
CA ASP A 253 15.02 -3.47 11.86
C ASP A 253 13.70 -3.05 12.52
N ILE A 254 12.60 -3.82 12.30
CA ILE A 254 11.30 -3.49 12.88
C ILE A 254 11.12 -4.12 14.27
N THR A 255 10.62 -3.33 15.21
CA THR A 255 10.37 -3.78 16.59
C THR A 255 8.89 -4.07 16.85
N ASP A 256 8.59 -4.91 17.85
CA ASP A 256 7.20 -5.17 18.28
C ASP A 256 6.45 -3.89 18.66
N ALA A 257 7.13 -2.93 19.29
CA ALA A 257 6.55 -1.64 19.66
C ALA A 257 6.17 -0.81 18.42
N LYS A 258 7.02 -0.81 17.38
CA LYS A 258 6.72 -0.14 16.10
C LYS A 258 5.58 -0.85 15.38
N ILE A 259 5.56 -2.18 15.37
CA ILE A 259 4.46 -2.97 14.80
C ILE A 259 3.13 -2.61 15.47
N LYS A 260 3.10 -2.61 16.80
CA LYS A 260 1.92 -2.23 17.58
C LYS A 260 1.44 -0.80 17.29
N TYR A 261 2.38 0.14 17.22
CA TYR A 261 2.09 1.53 16.85
C TYR A 261 1.42 1.60 15.46
N SER A 262 2.04 0.98 14.46
CA SER A 262 1.55 0.96 13.08
C SER A 262 0.15 0.37 12.96
N MET A 263 -0.08 -0.80 13.59
CA MET A 263 -1.40 -1.44 13.61
C MET A 263 -2.48 -0.56 14.26
N ASN A 264 -2.13 0.14 15.35
CA ASN A 264 -3.05 1.07 16.00
C ASN A 264 -3.40 2.24 15.07
N LYS A 265 -2.41 2.81 14.37
CA LYS A 265 -2.63 3.92 13.44
C LYS A 265 -3.46 3.50 12.22
N LEU A 266 -3.25 2.30 11.68
CA LEU A 266 -4.10 1.75 10.61
C LEU A 266 -5.58 1.72 11.00
N LYS A 267 -5.89 1.35 12.25
CA LYS A 267 -7.27 1.30 12.79
C LYS A 267 -7.79 2.69 13.13
N GLU A 268 -7.03 3.48 13.90
CA GLU A 268 -7.42 4.79 14.40
C GLU A 268 -7.82 5.75 13.27
N TYR A 269 -7.07 5.73 12.18
CA TYR A 269 -7.30 6.62 11.04
C TYR A 269 -8.17 6.02 9.94
N GLY A 270 -8.69 4.79 10.13
CA GLY A 270 -9.52 4.12 9.14
C GLY A 270 -8.77 3.94 7.80
N ILE A 271 -7.50 3.55 7.87
CA ILE A 271 -6.68 3.43 6.66
C ILE A 271 -7.16 2.26 5.79
N VAL A 272 -7.47 1.12 6.42
CA VAL A 272 -7.95 -0.09 5.71
C VAL A 272 -9.47 -0.19 5.75
N GLU A 273 -10.07 0.12 6.92
CA GLU A 273 -11.50 -0.05 7.16
C GLU A 273 -12.21 1.29 7.25
N THR A 274 -13.25 1.44 6.44
CA THR A 274 -14.13 2.60 6.35
C THR A 274 -15.57 2.14 6.19
N ASN A 275 -16.54 3.05 6.17
CA ASN A 275 -17.93 2.73 5.86
C ASN A 275 -18.07 2.01 4.50
N ASP A 276 -17.26 2.40 3.51
CA ASP A 276 -17.28 1.76 2.19
C ASP A 276 -16.78 0.32 2.27
N THR A 277 -15.68 0.06 2.96
CA THR A 277 -15.16 -1.31 3.09
C THR A 277 -16.01 -2.18 3.99
N GLN A 278 -16.75 -1.62 4.95
CA GLN A 278 -17.78 -2.36 5.71
C GLN A 278 -18.93 -2.80 4.80
N LYS A 279 -19.32 -1.95 3.86
CA LYS A 279 -20.43 -2.24 2.93
C LYS A 279 -20.00 -3.15 1.77
N TYR A 280 -18.84 -2.87 1.16
CA TYR A 280 -18.41 -3.50 -0.09
C TYR A 280 -17.27 -4.50 0.09
N GLY A 281 -16.64 -4.55 1.27
CA GLY A 281 -15.50 -5.42 1.60
C GLY A 281 -14.15 -4.69 1.52
N ILE A 282 -13.17 -5.19 2.28
CA ILE A 282 -11.78 -4.73 2.22
C ILE A 282 -11.27 -4.93 0.78
N GLY A 283 -10.44 -4.02 0.30
CA GLY A 283 -9.93 -4.02 -1.08
C GLY A 283 -10.82 -3.27 -2.08
N TYR A 284 -11.99 -2.81 -1.65
CA TYR A 284 -12.89 -2.00 -2.47
C TYR A 284 -12.26 -0.66 -2.87
N PHE A 285 -12.65 -0.17 -4.04
CA PHE A 285 -12.46 1.22 -4.46
C PHE A 285 -13.69 1.73 -5.24
N SER A 286 -13.90 3.04 -5.17
CA SER A 286 -14.92 3.75 -5.95
C SER A 286 -14.29 4.37 -7.18
N SER A 287 -14.79 4.04 -8.35
CA SER A 287 -14.38 4.69 -9.61
C SER A 287 -14.65 6.21 -9.60
N GLU A 288 -15.67 6.65 -8.85
CA GLU A 288 -15.95 8.08 -8.67
C GLU A 288 -14.82 8.78 -7.92
N LYS A 289 -14.33 8.20 -6.80
CA LYS A 289 -13.20 8.76 -6.04
C LYS A 289 -11.93 8.79 -6.90
N ILE A 290 -11.67 7.74 -7.69
CA ILE A 290 -10.54 7.71 -8.63
C ILE A 290 -10.66 8.84 -9.66
N ARG A 291 -11.82 9.01 -10.29
CA ARG A 291 -12.05 10.09 -11.27
C ARG A 291 -11.94 11.49 -10.65
N LYS A 292 -12.42 11.66 -9.41
CA LYS A 292 -12.30 12.95 -8.69
C LYS A 292 -10.82 13.27 -8.43
N PHE A 293 -10.06 12.31 -7.92
CA PHE A 293 -8.63 12.48 -7.67
C PHE A 293 -7.86 12.78 -8.98
N TYR A 294 -8.12 12.03 -10.05
CA TYR A 294 -7.51 12.28 -11.36
C TYR A 294 -7.75 13.71 -11.85
N LYS A 295 -9.00 14.17 -11.84
CA LYS A 295 -9.35 15.54 -12.27
C LYS A 295 -8.61 16.60 -11.45
N GLN A 296 -8.48 16.39 -10.15
CA GLN A 296 -7.73 17.29 -9.27
C GLN A 296 -6.23 17.28 -9.63
N MET A 297 -5.64 16.12 -9.78
CA MET A 297 -4.21 16.01 -10.12
C MET A 297 -3.90 16.54 -11.53
N LEU A 298 -4.80 16.36 -12.46
CA LEU A 298 -4.69 16.93 -13.82
C LEU A 298 -4.75 18.46 -13.79
N LYS A 299 -5.69 19.05 -13.04
CA LYS A 299 -5.81 20.50 -12.85
C LYS A 299 -4.51 21.14 -12.35
N TYR A 300 -3.76 20.42 -11.50
CA TYR A 300 -2.51 20.91 -10.93
C TYR A 300 -1.25 20.41 -11.68
N ASP A 301 -1.41 19.84 -12.86
CA ASP A 301 -0.30 19.35 -13.69
C ASP A 301 0.62 18.34 -12.94
N VAL A 302 0.00 17.50 -12.07
CA VAL A 302 0.67 16.42 -11.33
C VAL A 302 0.67 15.13 -12.12
N VAL A 303 -0.38 14.90 -12.91
CA VAL A 303 -0.52 13.72 -13.78
C VAL A 303 -0.70 14.15 -15.23
N LYS A 304 -0.34 13.26 -16.14
CA LYS A 304 -0.61 13.41 -17.57
C LYS A 304 -2.07 13.13 -17.89
N GLU A 305 -2.57 13.74 -18.96
CA GLU A 305 -3.90 13.48 -19.50
C GLU A 305 -3.99 12.06 -20.06
N LEU A 306 -5.15 11.44 -19.85
CA LEU A 306 -5.52 10.13 -20.37
C LEU A 306 -6.69 10.28 -21.34
N ASP A 307 -6.70 9.48 -22.41
CA ASP A 307 -7.82 9.43 -23.35
C ASP A 307 -9.10 8.95 -22.64
N ASP A 308 -9.00 7.94 -21.77
CA ASP A 308 -10.08 7.47 -20.90
C ASP A 308 -9.55 7.08 -19.52
N ILE A 309 -10.00 7.80 -18.48
CA ILE A 309 -9.65 7.48 -17.08
C ILE A 309 -10.12 6.08 -16.64
N ASN A 310 -11.15 5.52 -17.26
CA ASN A 310 -11.63 4.19 -16.92
C ASN A 310 -10.63 3.08 -17.30
N GLU A 311 -9.61 3.40 -18.07
CA GLU A 311 -8.55 2.44 -18.42
C GLU A 311 -7.58 2.13 -17.28
N ILE A 312 -7.56 2.93 -16.19
CA ILE A 312 -6.62 2.70 -15.07
C ILE A 312 -7.12 1.72 -14.02
N TYR A 313 -8.35 1.21 -14.11
CA TYR A 313 -8.90 0.28 -13.12
C TYR A 313 -9.74 -0.84 -13.76
N ASN A 314 -9.92 -1.92 -13.01
CA ASN A 314 -10.88 -2.99 -13.32
C ASN A 314 -11.62 -3.36 -12.03
N GLU A 315 -12.94 -3.10 -11.99
CA GLU A 315 -13.80 -3.32 -10.82
C GLU A 315 -14.23 -4.78 -10.64
N GLU A 316 -13.92 -5.66 -11.60
CA GLU A 316 -14.39 -7.05 -11.61
C GLU A 316 -14.00 -7.83 -10.34
N PHE A 317 -12.85 -7.54 -9.75
CA PHE A 317 -12.30 -8.27 -8.61
C PHE A 317 -12.78 -7.74 -7.24
N ILE A 318 -13.50 -6.60 -7.23
CA ILE A 318 -14.01 -5.98 -6.00
C ILE A 318 -15.54 -6.02 -5.90
N GLN A 319 -16.23 -6.42 -6.95
CA GLN A 319 -17.68 -6.65 -6.92
C GLN A 319 -17.97 -7.95 -6.15
N LYS A 320 -19.07 -7.93 -5.36
CA LYS A 320 -19.58 -9.12 -4.66
C LYS A 320 -20.34 -10.02 -5.60
#